data_f5200953a4b5e8aab1deb173ba755ee9
#
_entry.id   f5200953a4b5e8aab1deb173ba755ee9
#
_cell.length_a   1.000
_cell.length_b   1.000
_cell.length_c   1.000
_cell.angle_alpha   90.00
_cell.angle_beta   90.00
_cell.angle_gamma   90.00
#
_symmetry.space_group_name_H-M   'P 1'
#
loop_
_entity.id
_entity.type
_entity.pdbx_description
1 polymer ?
#
loop_
_entity_poly.entity_id
_entity_poly.type
_entity_poly.pdbx_seq_one_letter_code
_entity_poly.pdbx_strand_id
1 'polypeptide(L)'
;MTPTLVRHHLPHAAAPPRVDPCARARDWAEIQERMLVPLYEAVYERLEVGAGTRVLGLRCGTGLALLMAASRGAAVTGVDSSSPERVALARERLLPDGWGARARADARIVEGFPSDLADPTAAAYTLVTAFEPIGCAPGDAEELGKLLSAATPLAERGAAVVLVGWGPPERCATCAVLPGEGCGQAPRRDDLEEVAQRAGLRPDGSGRVACPFGYADVESAVRGLLSTGLFDAAVGATDVVQVGKELTEALHPYQRGDGTVWMPNVFRYLIARTG
;
A
#
# COMPACT_ATOMS: atom_id res chain seq x y z
N MET A 1 -40.47 -41.09 -38.43
CA MET A 1 -39.02 -40.92 -38.12
C MET A 1 -38.87 -39.66 -37.28
N THR A 2 -38.62 -39.82 -35.98
CA THR A 2 -38.54 -38.72 -35.04
C THR A 2 -37.08 -38.27 -34.92
N PRO A 3 -36.71 -36.98 -35.10
CA PRO A 3 -35.32 -36.55 -35.00
C PRO A 3 -34.92 -36.53 -33.54
N THR A 4 -33.83 -37.26 -33.24
CA THR A 4 -33.17 -37.29 -31.93
C THR A 4 -32.38 -35.99 -31.77
N LEU A 5 -32.81 -35.13 -30.84
CA LEU A 5 -32.07 -33.94 -30.42
C LEU A 5 -30.79 -34.37 -29.65
N VAL A 6 -29.66 -34.25 -30.31
CA VAL A 6 -28.35 -34.37 -29.66
C VAL A 6 -28.14 -33.12 -28.78
N ARG A 7 -28.20 -33.26 -27.45
CA ARG A 7 -27.77 -32.23 -26.52
C ARG A 7 -26.24 -32.11 -26.62
N HIS A 8 -25.78 -31.07 -27.27
CA HIS A 8 -24.40 -30.62 -27.12
C HIS A 8 -24.22 -30.18 -25.67
N HIS A 9 -23.47 -30.95 -24.90
CA HIS A 9 -22.90 -30.42 -23.63
C HIS A 9 -21.94 -29.28 -24.03
N LEU A 10 -22.34 -28.03 -23.76
CA LEU A 10 -21.42 -26.91 -23.72
C LEU A 10 -20.37 -27.26 -22.67
N PRO A 11 -19.08 -27.19 -22.98
CA PRO A 11 -18.05 -27.35 -21.96
C PRO A 11 -18.35 -26.34 -20.85
N HIS A 12 -18.31 -26.79 -19.59
CA HIS A 12 -18.36 -25.91 -18.44
C HIS A 12 -17.30 -24.83 -18.68
N ALA A 13 -17.74 -23.57 -18.73
CA ALA A 13 -16.81 -22.44 -18.76
C ALA A 13 -15.89 -22.64 -17.56
N ALA A 14 -14.59 -22.82 -17.82
CA ALA A 14 -13.59 -22.87 -16.76
C ALA A 14 -13.75 -21.60 -15.93
N ALA A 15 -13.77 -21.74 -14.61
CA ALA A 15 -13.81 -20.57 -13.74
C ALA A 15 -12.67 -19.63 -14.14
N PRO A 16 -12.93 -18.31 -14.23
CA PRO A 16 -11.89 -17.36 -14.62
C PRO A 16 -10.64 -17.56 -13.75
N PRO A 17 -9.44 -17.44 -14.33
CA PRO A 17 -8.20 -17.63 -13.60
C PRO A 17 -8.17 -16.67 -12.40
N ARG A 18 -8.17 -17.23 -11.20
CA ARG A 18 -8.03 -16.43 -9.97
C ARG A 18 -6.58 -15.96 -9.87
N VAL A 19 -6.40 -14.69 -9.53
CA VAL A 19 -5.07 -14.17 -9.21
C VAL A 19 -4.53 -14.95 -8.01
N ASP A 20 -3.36 -15.58 -8.15
CA ASP A 20 -2.68 -16.25 -7.04
C ASP A 20 -2.24 -15.20 -6.00
N PRO A 21 -2.78 -15.22 -4.76
CA PRO A 21 -2.45 -14.25 -3.74
C PRO A 21 -0.95 -14.24 -3.39
N CYS A 22 -0.30 -15.40 -3.40
CA CYS A 22 1.14 -15.50 -3.13
C CYS A 22 1.98 -14.87 -4.24
N ALA A 23 1.64 -15.10 -5.51
CA ALA A 23 2.31 -14.46 -6.65
C ALA A 23 2.11 -12.95 -6.61
N ARG A 24 0.90 -12.49 -6.33
CA ARG A 24 0.58 -11.08 -6.19
C ARG A 24 1.34 -10.39 -5.05
N ALA A 25 1.47 -11.04 -3.90
CA ALA A 25 2.24 -10.52 -2.78
C ALA A 25 3.74 -10.40 -3.12
N ARG A 26 4.30 -11.35 -3.88
CA ARG A 26 5.68 -11.27 -4.40
C ARG A 26 5.84 -10.14 -5.41
N ASP A 27 4.92 -10.00 -6.36
CA ASP A 27 4.95 -8.91 -7.34
C ASP A 27 4.91 -7.53 -6.64
N TRP A 28 4.10 -7.41 -5.59
CA TRP A 28 4.15 -6.22 -4.73
C TRP A 28 5.53 -6.03 -4.10
N ALA A 29 6.07 -7.04 -3.44
CA ALA A 29 7.33 -6.94 -2.70
C ALA A 29 8.54 -6.65 -3.59
N GLU A 30 8.58 -7.28 -4.78
CA GLU A 30 9.75 -7.27 -5.66
C GLU A 30 9.69 -6.16 -6.72
N ILE A 31 8.48 -5.80 -7.17
CA ILE A 31 8.30 -4.84 -8.25
C ILE A 31 7.79 -3.51 -7.71
N GLN A 32 6.66 -3.52 -6.99
CA GLN A 32 5.89 -2.31 -6.74
C GLN A 32 6.32 -1.53 -5.51
N GLU A 33 6.49 -2.20 -4.36
CA GLU A 33 6.72 -1.52 -3.07
C GLU A 33 7.97 -0.64 -3.08
N ARG A 34 9.03 -1.08 -3.77
CA ARG A 34 10.27 -0.31 -3.88
C ARG A 34 10.12 1.04 -4.57
N MET A 35 9.06 1.23 -5.37
CA MET A 35 8.78 2.51 -6.03
C MET A 35 8.40 3.61 -5.03
N LEU A 36 8.00 3.22 -3.81
CA LEU A 36 7.66 4.12 -2.72
C LEU A 36 8.85 4.50 -1.82
N VAL A 37 10.04 3.94 -2.05
CA VAL A 37 11.24 4.24 -1.26
C VAL A 37 11.51 5.74 -1.12
N PRO A 38 11.42 6.58 -2.18
CA PRO A 38 11.65 8.02 -2.03
C PRO A 38 10.68 8.69 -1.05
N LEU A 39 9.43 8.19 -0.97
CA LEU A 39 8.45 8.67 0.00
C LEU A 39 8.83 8.30 1.43
N TYR A 40 9.24 7.04 1.67
CA TYR A 40 9.67 6.56 2.98
C TYR A 40 10.89 7.35 3.48
N GLU A 41 11.88 7.55 2.62
CA GLU A 41 13.09 8.32 2.92
C GLU A 41 12.75 9.74 3.31
N ALA A 42 11.99 10.45 2.47
CA ALA A 42 11.64 11.85 2.72
C ALA A 42 10.88 12.04 4.04
N VAL A 43 9.98 11.11 4.40
CA VAL A 43 9.25 11.16 5.67
C VAL A 43 10.17 10.87 6.85
N TYR A 44 11.00 9.82 6.75
CA TYR A 44 11.89 9.41 7.84
C TYR A 44 13.02 10.42 8.10
N GLU A 45 13.54 11.06 7.06
CA GLU A 45 14.49 12.17 7.21
C GLU A 45 13.83 13.37 7.91
N ARG A 46 12.63 13.76 7.46
CA ARG A 46 11.90 14.90 8.03
C ARG A 46 11.53 14.69 9.50
N LEU A 47 11.27 13.45 9.91
CA LEU A 47 10.92 13.10 11.29
C LEU A 47 12.12 12.60 12.12
N GLU A 48 13.32 12.64 11.56
CA GLU A 48 14.56 12.22 12.20
C GLU A 48 14.45 10.83 12.83
N VAL A 49 13.85 9.88 12.08
CA VAL A 49 13.62 8.50 12.54
C VAL A 49 14.93 7.83 12.87
N GLY A 50 15.07 7.34 14.09
CA GLY A 50 16.30 6.72 14.61
C GLY A 50 16.05 5.90 15.88
N ALA A 51 17.12 5.65 16.65
CA ALA A 51 17.13 4.73 17.80
C ALA A 51 16.13 5.05 18.93
N GLY A 52 15.66 6.30 19.03
CA GLY A 52 14.61 6.70 19.97
C GLY A 52 13.18 6.54 19.46
N THR A 53 13.01 6.13 18.19
CA THR A 53 11.72 6.06 17.54
C THR A 53 11.09 4.68 17.75
N ARG A 54 9.82 4.67 18.14
CA ARG A 54 8.96 3.45 18.16
C ARG A 54 7.88 3.61 17.10
N VAL A 55 8.03 2.90 16.00
CA VAL A 55 7.14 3.00 14.82
C VAL A 55 6.02 1.98 14.89
N LEU A 56 4.78 2.44 14.68
CA LEU A 56 3.65 1.60 14.34
C LEU A 56 3.29 1.80 12.88
N GLY A 57 3.50 0.79 12.04
CA GLY A 57 3.09 0.79 10.63
C GLY A 57 1.73 0.16 10.45
N LEU A 58 0.76 0.95 10.00
CA LEU A 58 -0.58 0.52 9.64
C LEU A 58 -0.59 0.08 8.18
N ARG A 59 -1.26 -1.04 7.88
CA ARG A 59 -1.22 -1.67 6.55
C ARG A 59 0.23 -1.79 6.06
N CYS A 60 1.05 -2.48 6.88
CA CYS A 60 2.50 -2.48 6.69
C CYS A 60 2.96 -3.21 5.41
N GLY A 61 2.04 -3.84 4.68
CA GLY A 61 2.32 -4.55 3.44
C GLY A 61 3.38 -5.63 3.63
N THR A 62 4.42 -5.61 2.80
CA THR A 62 5.56 -6.53 2.92
C THR A 62 6.71 -5.97 3.77
N GLY A 63 6.47 -4.88 4.50
CA GLY A 63 7.33 -4.37 5.57
C GLY A 63 8.56 -3.58 5.12
N LEU A 64 8.67 -3.15 3.86
CA LEU A 64 9.85 -2.42 3.39
C LEU A 64 10.05 -1.10 4.15
N ALA A 65 8.98 -0.32 4.36
CA ALA A 65 9.06 0.90 5.15
C ALA A 65 9.54 0.63 6.57
N LEU A 66 9.06 -0.42 7.22
CA LEU A 66 9.50 -0.82 8.56
C LEU A 66 10.95 -1.28 8.58
N LEU A 67 11.40 -2.02 7.57
CA LEU A 67 12.81 -2.40 7.44
C LEU A 67 13.70 -1.16 7.33
N MET A 68 13.29 -0.16 6.57
CA MET A 68 14.02 1.11 6.44
C MET A 68 14.07 1.89 7.76
N ALA A 69 13.00 1.88 8.56
CA ALA A 69 12.99 2.46 9.89
C ALA A 69 13.90 1.67 10.86
N ALA A 70 13.81 0.34 10.85
CA ALA A 70 14.66 -0.54 11.66
C ALA A 70 16.15 -0.37 11.33
N SER A 71 16.50 -0.18 10.05
CA SER A 71 17.89 0.09 9.62
C SER A 71 18.44 1.42 10.18
N ARG A 72 17.57 2.36 10.54
CA ARG A 72 17.89 3.61 11.24
C ARG A 72 17.95 3.44 12.77
N GLY A 73 17.72 2.24 13.28
CA GLY A 73 17.74 1.92 14.70
C GLY A 73 16.39 2.07 15.41
N ALA A 74 15.30 2.30 14.71
CA ALA A 74 13.96 2.39 15.30
C ALA A 74 13.43 1.00 15.71
N ALA A 75 12.69 0.94 16.81
CA ALA A 75 11.85 -0.21 17.13
C ALA A 75 10.59 -0.15 16.27
N VAL A 76 10.20 -1.28 15.65
CA VAL A 76 9.13 -1.31 14.66
C VAL A 76 8.06 -2.34 14.97
N THR A 77 6.81 -1.95 14.83
CA THR A 77 5.66 -2.85 14.85
C THR A 77 4.86 -2.63 13.58
N GLY A 78 4.59 -3.69 12.84
CA GLY A 78 3.70 -3.66 11.68
C GLY A 78 2.39 -4.37 11.99
N VAL A 79 1.28 -3.81 11.52
CA VAL A 79 -0.02 -4.44 11.57
C VAL A 79 -0.69 -4.37 10.21
N ASP A 80 -1.23 -5.49 9.76
CA ASP A 80 -1.96 -5.60 8.51
C ASP A 80 -2.96 -6.76 8.57
N SER A 81 -4.18 -6.51 8.15
CA SER A 81 -5.25 -7.52 8.04
C SER A 81 -5.68 -7.77 6.59
N SER A 82 -5.09 -7.06 5.63
CA SER A 82 -5.54 -7.07 4.24
C SER A 82 -5.02 -8.24 3.43
N SER A 83 -3.82 -8.75 3.74
CA SER A 83 -3.18 -9.86 3.02
C SER A 83 -2.24 -10.66 3.93
N PRO A 84 -2.66 -11.88 4.34
CA PRO A 84 -1.80 -12.80 5.09
C PRO A 84 -0.48 -13.10 4.37
N GLU A 85 -0.49 -13.15 3.04
CA GLU A 85 0.70 -13.43 2.22
C GLU A 85 1.72 -12.28 2.29
N ARG A 86 1.25 -11.02 2.28
CA ARG A 86 2.13 -9.86 2.48
C ARG A 86 2.69 -9.84 3.89
N VAL A 87 1.87 -10.15 4.90
CA VAL A 87 2.30 -10.25 6.30
C VAL A 87 3.36 -11.34 6.48
N ALA A 88 3.23 -12.49 5.81
CA ALA A 88 4.24 -13.53 5.82
C ALA A 88 5.58 -13.02 5.28
N LEU A 89 5.58 -12.33 4.13
CA LEU A 89 6.78 -11.71 3.56
C LEU A 89 7.38 -10.62 4.47
N ALA A 90 6.54 -9.85 5.14
CA ALA A 90 7.01 -8.87 6.13
C ALA A 90 7.74 -9.53 7.31
N ARG A 91 7.23 -10.67 7.79
CA ARG A 91 7.89 -11.48 8.83
C ARG A 91 9.23 -12.03 8.36
N GLU A 92 9.29 -12.60 7.16
CA GLU A 92 10.55 -13.08 6.57
C GLU A 92 11.58 -11.96 6.44
N ARG A 93 11.16 -10.77 6.04
CA ARG A 93 12.02 -9.61 5.85
C ARG A 93 12.55 -9.01 7.15
N LEU A 94 11.71 -8.91 8.18
CA LEU A 94 12.01 -8.22 9.44
C LEU A 94 12.47 -9.16 10.57
N LEU A 95 12.16 -10.45 10.46
CA LEU A 95 12.45 -11.46 11.47
C LEU A 95 13.19 -12.67 10.88
N PRO A 96 14.24 -12.48 10.05
CA PRO A 96 14.93 -13.59 9.43
C PRO A 96 15.57 -14.50 10.47
N ASP A 97 15.60 -15.82 10.16
CA ASP A 97 16.30 -16.80 10.96
C ASP A 97 17.79 -16.44 11.03
N GLY A 98 18.33 -16.35 12.26
CA GLY A 98 19.74 -15.97 12.47
C GLY A 98 19.98 -14.54 12.96
N TRP A 99 18.99 -13.67 12.98
CA TRP A 99 19.13 -12.38 13.67
C TRP A 99 19.23 -12.56 15.18
N GLY A 100 20.11 -11.79 15.81
CA GLY A 100 20.31 -11.85 17.26
C GLY A 100 19.04 -11.51 18.05
N ALA A 101 18.93 -12.02 19.28
CA ALA A 101 17.76 -11.83 20.14
C ALA A 101 17.33 -10.36 20.31
N ARG A 102 18.27 -9.42 20.27
CA ARG A 102 18.01 -7.98 20.41
C ARG A 102 17.27 -7.41 19.19
N ALA A 103 17.69 -7.77 17.98
CA ALA A 103 17.01 -7.31 16.77
C ALA A 103 15.58 -7.87 16.66
N ARG A 104 15.35 -9.09 17.16
CA ARG A 104 14.01 -9.69 17.26
C ARG A 104 13.12 -9.04 18.32
N ALA A 105 13.72 -8.47 19.37
CA ALA A 105 12.97 -7.78 20.41
C ALA A 105 12.44 -6.41 19.94
N ASP A 106 13.11 -5.82 18.94
CA ASP A 106 12.78 -4.48 18.44
C ASP A 106 11.87 -4.52 17.18
N ALA A 107 11.50 -5.70 16.67
CA ALA A 107 10.64 -5.87 15.51
C ALA A 107 9.48 -6.83 15.81
N ARG A 108 8.26 -6.40 15.47
CA ARG A 108 7.04 -7.20 15.63
C ARG A 108 6.13 -7.03 14.40
N ILE A 109 5.62 -8.15 13.86
CA ILE A 109 4.65 -8.14 12.76
C ILE A 109 3.41 -8.93 13.16
N VAL A 110 2.26 -8.28 13.15
CA VAL A 110 0.97 -8.83 13.56
C VAL A 110 0.00 -8.82 12.38
N GLU A 111 -0.59 -9.97 12.12
CA GLU A 111 -1.73 -10.08 11.23
C GLU A 111 -2.98 -9.77 12.04
N GLY A 112 -3.62 -8.63 11.76
CA GLY A 112 -4.76 -8.17 12.53
C GLY A 112 -4.96 -6.67 12.49
N PHE A 113 -5.61 -6.15 13.51
CA PHE A 113 -5.98 -4.76 13.64
C PHE A 113 -5.16 -4.06 14.74
N PRO A 114 -5.00 -2.72 14.74
CA PRO A 114 -4.25 -2.02 15.79
C PRO A 114 -4.73 -2.30 17.21
N SER A 115 -6.04 -2.55 17.40
CA SER A 115 -6.61 -2.95 18.69
C SER A 115 -6.02 -4.25 19.26
N ASP A 116 -5.53 -5.14 18.40
CA ASP A 116 -4.92 -6.43 18.80
C ASP A 116 -3.51 -6.25 19.41
N LEU A 117 -2.98 -5.04 19.32
CA LEU A 117 -1.69 -4.65 19.91
C LEU A 117 -1.83 -4.08 21.32
N ALA A 118 -3.04 -3.87 21.82
CA ALA A 118 -3.29 -3.23 23.10
C ALA A 118 -2.65 -4.05 24.26
N ASP A 119 -1.57 -3.53 24.81
CA ASP A 119 -0.87 -4.03 25.97
C ASP A 119 -0.60 -2.85 26.91
N PRO A 120 -1.24 -2.79 28.09
CA PRO A 120 -1.06 -1.69 29.03
C PRO A 120 0.40 -1.54 29.55
N THR A 121 1.22 -2.57 29.39
CA THR A 121 2.61 -2.57 29.83
C THR A 121 3.60 -2.20 28.74
N ALA A 122 3.14 -2.15 27.46
CA ALA A 122 3.99 -1.80 26.34
C ALA A 122 4.24 -0.29 26.30
N ALA A 123 5.45 0.08 25.89
CA ALA A 123 5.78 1.47 25.64
C ALA A 123 5.00 2.00 24.44
N ALA A 124 4.36 3.16 24.59
CA ALA A 124 3.57 3.78 23.54
C ALA A 124 4.41 4.15 22.31
N TYR A 125 3.79 4.18 21.14
CA TYR A 125 4.45 4.53 19.87
C TYR A 125 4.71 6.03 19.76
N THR A 126 5.89 6.41 19.27
CA THR A 126 6.27 7.81 19.05
C THR A 126 5.95 8.26 17.61
N LEU A 127 5.74 7.28 16.72
CA LEU A 127 5.43 7.49 15.31
C LEU A 127 4.43 6.44 14.83
N VAL A 128 3.34 6.89 14.22
CA VAL A 128 2.39 6.03 13.49
C VAL A 128 2.48 6.36 12.00
N THR A 129 2.60 5.35 11.15
CA THR A 129 2.69 5.53 9.70
C THR A 129 1.61 4.75 8.97
N ALA A 130 0.92 5.39 8.03
CA ALA A 130 0.03 4.79 7.06
C ALA A 130 0.52 5.19 5.67
N PHE A 131 1.42 4.40 5.09
CA PHE A 131 2.06 4.68 3.81
C PHE A 131 1.26 4.20 2.60
N GLU A 132 0.20 3.43 2.79
CA GLU A 132 -0.71 3.09 1.70
C GLU A 132 -1.48 4.35 1.27
N PRO A 133 -1.34 4.79 0.00
CA PRO A 133 -1.92 6.06 -0.42
C PRO A 133 -3.44 5.95 -0.58
N ILE A 134 -4.18 6.89 -0.02
CA ILE A 134 -5.63 7.05 -0.25
C ILE A 134 -5.94 8.00 -1.40
N GLY A 135 -7.18 7.97 -1.88
CA GLY A 135 -7.73 8.87 -2.90
C GLY A 135 -7.95 8.24 -4.28
N CYS A 136 -7.67 6.93 -4.44
CA CYS A 136 -7.92 6.23 -5.70
C CYS A 136 -8.87 5.03 -5.56
N ALA A 137 -9.16 4.56 -4.34
CA ALA A 137 -10.10 3.47 -4.11
C ALA A 137 -11.32 3.97 -3.30
N PRO A 138 -12.54 3.56 -3.66
CA PRO A 138 -13.73 3.89 -2.88
C PRO A 138 -13.61 3.37 -1.45
N GLY A 139 -13.87 4.24 -0.45
CA GLY A 139 -13.86 3.85 0.96
C GLY A 139 -12.49 3.79 1.63
N ASP A 140 -11.39 4.01 0.91
CA ASP A 140 -10.02 3.98 1.46
C ASP A 140 -9.82 4.98 2.61
N ALA A 141 -10.38 6.18 2.50
CA ALA A 141 -10.35 7.21 3.54
C ALA A 141 -11.11 6.80 4.81
N GLU A 142 -12.24 6.09 4.67
CA GLU A 142 -13.02 5.60 5.80
C GLU A 142 -12.30 4.47 6.52
N GLU A 143 -11.70 3.57 5.78
CA GLU A 143 -10.92 2.47 6.33
C GLU A 143 -9.67 2.98 7.06
N LEU A 144 -8.97 3.95 6.47
CA LEU A 144 -7.85 4.61 7.14
C LEU A 144 -8.32 5.28 8.44
N GLY A 145 -9.47 5.95 8.44
CA GLY A 145 -10.05 6.55 9.63
C GLY A 145 -10.31 5.54 10.77
N LYS A 146 -10.78 4.33 10.44
CA LYS A 146 -10.97 3.24 11.43
C LYS A 146 -9.63 2.76 12.01
N LEU A 147 -8.63 2.59 11.15
CA LEU A 147 -7.28 2.21 11.59
C LEU A 147 -6.66 3.24 12.51
N LEU A 148 -6.78 4.53 12.16
CA LEU A 148 -6.27 5.64 12.97
C LEU A 148 -6.97 5.71 14.33
N SER A 149 -8.30 5.55 14.36
CA SER A 149 -9.06 5.54 15.61
C SER A 149 -8.61 4.43 16.56
N ALA A 150 -8.24 3.27 16.03
CA ALA A 150 -7.72 2.16 16.82
C ALA A 150 -6.22 2.32 17.20
N ALA A 151 -5.43 3.01 16.38
CA ALA A 151 -4.00 3.20 16.58
C ALA A 151 -3.67 4.39 17.50
N THR A 152 -4.48 5.46 17.47
CA THR A 152 -4.23 6.69 18.25
C THR A 152 -4.08 6.43 19.75
N PRO A 153 -4.88 5.55 20.41
CA PRO A 153 -4.70 5.25 21.83
C PRO A 153 -3.40 4.52 22.17
N LEU A 154 -2.72 3.93 21.18
CA LEU A 154 -1.45 3.22 21.35
C LEU A 154 -0.24 4.17 21.21
N ALA A 155 -0.47 5.38 20.73
CA ALA A 155 0.57 6.38 20.51
C ALA A 155 0.75 7.30 21.73
N GLU A 156 1.95 7.82 21.90
CA GLU A 156 2.23 8.84 22.92
C GLU A 156 1.47 10.13 22.60
N ARG A 157 1.25 10.93 23.62
CA ARG A 157 0.76 12.30 23.46
C ARG A 157 1.76 13.12 22.64
N GLY A 158 1.29 13.79 21.60
CA GLY A 158 2.15 14.53 20.67
C GLY A 158 2.90 13.65 19.65
N ALA A 159 2.66 12.34 19.62
CA ALA A 159 3.26 11.45 18.63
C ALA A 159 2.93 11.90 17.20
N ALA A 160 3.91 11.71 16.29
CA ALA A 160 3.68 11.98 14.88
C ALA A 160 2.84 10.86 14.25
N VAL A 161 1.90 11.28 13.39
CA VAL A 161 1.07 10.38 12.58
C VAL A 161 1.22 10.80 11.13
N VAL A 162 1.65 9.88 10.27
CA VAL A 162 1.89 10.14 8.85
C VAL A 162 0.79 9.47 8.02
N LEU A 163 0.13 10.27 7.21
CA LEU A 163 -0.87 9.83 6.24
C LEU A 163 -0.37 10.14 4.83
N VAL A 164 -0.72 9.28 3.87
CA VAL A 164 -0.30 9.43 2.48
C VAL A 164 -1.52 9.40 1.56
N GLY A 165 -1.49 10.25 0.56
CA GLY A 165 -2.47 10.27 -0.53
C GLY A 165 -1.78 10.40 -1.88
N TRP A 166 -2.50 10.03 -2.92
CA TRP A 166 -2.08 10.31 -4.27
C TRP A 166 -1.98 11.83 -4.49
N GLY A 167 -1.04 12.24 -5.30
CA GLY A 167 -0.93 13.63 -5.74
C GLY A 167 -2.03 14.00 -6.72
N PRO A 168 -1.97 15.24 -7.25
CA PRO A 168 -2.98 15.68 -8.21
C PRO A 168 -2.95 14.80 -9.46
N PRO A 169 -4.12 14.44 -10.04
CA PRO A 169 -4.24 13.47 -11.14
C PRO A 169 -3.35 13.79 -12.34
N GLU A 170 -3.18 15.07 -12.67
CA GLU A 170 -2.33 15.53 -13.76
C GLU A 170 -0.83 15.26 -13.55
N ARG A 171 -0.44 14.84 -12.35
CA ARG A 171 0.94 14.47 -11.99
C ARG A 171 1.07 12.99 -11.59
N CYS A 172 0.04 12.20 -11.81
CA CYS A 172 -0.03 10.79 -11.44
C CYS A 172 -0.41 9.94 -12.65
N ALA A 173 0.61 9.40 -13.34
CA ALA A 173 0.40 8.53 -14.50
C ALA A 173 -0.43 7.28 -14.14
N THR A 174 -0.31 6.77 -12.91
CA THR A 174 -1.13 5.64 -12.45
C THR A 174 -2.62 5.98 -12.46
N CYS A 175 -2.99 7.21 -12.06
CA CYS A 175 -4.40 7.64 -12.12
C CYS A 175 -4.94 7.67 -13.55
N ALA A 176 -4.09 7.99 -14.53
CA ALA A 176 -4.49 8.05 -15.93
C ALA A 176 -4.73 6.68 -16.58
N VAL A 177 -4.18 5.61 -16.01
CA VAL A 177 -4.36 4.23 -16.52
C VAL A 177 -5.38 3.42 -15.72
N LEU A 178 -6.00 4.00 -14.68
CA LEU A 178 -7.07 3.34 -13.93
C LEU A 178 -8.34 3.24 -14.80
N PRO A 179 -8.99 2.07 -14.87
CA PRO A 179 -10.20 1.88 -15.65
C PRO A 179 -11.39 2.63 -15.03
N GLY A 180 -12.24 3.23 -15.90
CA GLY A 180 -13.49 3.87 -15.51
C GLY A 180 -13.32 5.22 -14.81
N GLU A 181 -14.41 5.68 -14.17
CA GLU A 181 -14.43 6.93 -13.38
C GLU A 181 -13.72 6.79 -12.00
N GLY A 182 -12.86 5.80 -11.83
CA GLY A 182 -12.19 5.49 -10.55
C GLY A 182 -11.31 6.62 -10.01
N CYS A 183 -10.72 7.45 -10.89
CA CYS A 183 -10.16 8.75 -10.56
C CYS A 183 -11.14 9.92 -10.81
N GLY A 184 -12.43 9.64 -11.05
CA GLY A 184 -13.46 10.64 -11.35
C GLY A 184 -13.79 11.58 -10.18
N GLN A 185 -13.47 11.17 -8.97
CA GLN A 185 -13.28 12.10 -7.86
C GLN A 185 -11.77 12.27 -7.69
N ALA A 186 -11.22 13.27 -8.39
CA ALA A 186 -9.86 13.72 -8.12
C ALA A 186 -9.64 13.78 -6.60
N PRO A 187 -8.52 13.22 -6.07
CA PRO A 187 -8.23 13.31 -4.64
C PRO A 187 -8.41 14.76 -4.21
N ARG A 188 -9.36 15.01 -3.34
CA ARG A 188 -9.61 16.38 -2.89
C ARG A 188 -8.38 16.85 -2.15
N ARG A 189 -8.03 18.11 -2.33
CA ARG A 189 -6.81 18.69 -1.73
C ARG A 189 -6.76 18.50 -0.20
N ASP A 190 -7.92 18.33 0.41
CA ASP A 190 -8.10 18.29 1.87
C ASP A 190 -8.49 16.91 2.41
N ASP A 191 -8.45 15.84 1.59
CA ASP A 191 -8.86 14.49 2.02
C ASP A 191 -8.02 13.99 3.21
N LEU A 192 -6.70 14.20 3.20
CA LEU A 192 -5.83 13.77 4.31
C LEU A 192 -6.09 14.56 5.58
N GLU A 193 -6.32 15.87 5.47
CA GLU A 193 -6.66 16.76 6.60
C GLU A 193 -8.01 16.38 7.20
N GLU A 194 -8.99 16.07 6.38
CA GLU A 194 -10.32 15.64 6.81
C GLU A 194 -10.26 14.30 7.55
N VAL A 195 -9.50 13.34 7.04
CA VAL A 195 -9.26 12.05 7.71
C VAL A 195 -8.55 12.26 9.05
N ALA A 196 -7.51 13.09 9.09
CA ALA A 196 -6.77 13.41 10.31
C ALA A 196 -7.69 14.07 11.36
N GLN A 197 -8.48 15.07 10.95
CA GLN A 197 -9.41 15.76 11.85
C GLN A 197 -10.50 14.83 12.42
N ARG A 198 -11.08 13.96 11.58
CA ARG A 198 -12.05 12.96 12.04
C ARG A 198 -11.46 11.98 13.05
N ALA A 199 -10.16 11.69 12.95
CA ALA A 199 -9.43 10.84 13.90
C ALA A 199 -8.94 11.63 15.14
N GLY A 200 -9.30 12.91 15.31
CA GLY A 200 -8.88 13.75 16.43
C GLY A 200 -7.42 14.18 16.39
N LEU A 201 -6.78 14.09 15.24
CA LEU A 201 -5.39 14.46 15.02
C LEU A 201 -5.29 15.94 14.60
N ARG A 202 -4.18 16.58 14.95
CA ARG A 202 -3.89 17.96 14.58
C ARG A 202 -2.84 18.01 13.46
N PRO A 203 -3.17 18.55 12.27
CA PRO A 203 -2.17 18.73 11.21
C PRO A 203 -0.98 19.55 11.70
N ASP A 204 0.24 19.10 11.39
CA ASP A 204 1.51 19.73 11.81
C ASP A 204 2.39 20.09 10.60
N GLY A 205 2.23 19.39 9.49
CA GLY A 205 2.97 19.68 8.26
C GLY A 205 2.60 18.74 7.12
N SER A 206 3.03 19.09 5.93
CA SER A 206 2.82 18.26 4.75
C SER A 206 3.97 18.39 3.75
N GLY A 207 4.02 17.46 2.81
CA GLY A 207 4.98 17.51 1.71
C GLY A 207 4.50 16.73 0.51
N ARG A 208 5.25 16.86 -0.59
CA ARG A 208 5.04 16.11 -1.83
C ARG A 208 6.34 15.47 -2.24
N VAL A 209 6.26 14.23 -2.70
CA VAL A 209 7.42 13.46 -3.13
C VAL A 209 7.13 12.86 -4.51
N ALA A 210 8.07 13.02 -5.43
CA ALA A 210 8.04 12.33 -6.70
C ALA A 210 8.50 10.89 -6.49
N CYS A 211 7.65 9.94 -6.83
CA CYS A 211 7.94 8.52 -6.82
C CYS A 211 7.59 7.96 -8.19
N PRO A 212 8.45 8.16 -9.20
CA PRO A 212 8.19 7.61 -10.52
C PRO A 212 8.23 6.08 -10.45
N PHE A 213 7.28 5.42 -11.13
CA PHE A 213 7.27 3.98 -11.27
C PHE A 213 8.07 3.60 -12.52
N GLY A 214 9.20 2.96 -12.30
CA GLY A 214 10.11 2.50 -13.35
C GLY A 214 10.14 0.98 -13.43
N TYR A 215 9.71 0.44 -14.57
CA TYR A 215 9.65 -1.01 -14.79
C TYR A 215 10.59 -1.41 -15.92
N ALA A 216 11.14 -2.63 -15.83
CA ALA A 216 12.04 -3.17 -16.83
C ALA A 216 11.38 -3.35 -18.21
N ASP A 217 10.08 -3.66 -18.21
CA ASP A 217 9.26 -3.91 -19.38
C ASP A 217 7.77 -3.75 -19.06
N VAL A 218 6.92 -3.89 -20.08
CA VAL A 218 5.45 -3.77 -19.94
C VAL A 218 4.87 -4.90 -19.09
N GLU A 219 5.41 -6.11 -19.19
CA GLU A 219 4.93 -7.26 -18.40
C GLU A 219 5.15 -7.01 -16.90
N SER A 220 6.33 -6.56 -16.53
CA SER A 220 6.64 -6.15 -15.16
C SER A 220 5.77 -4.99 -14.68
N ALA A 221 5.45 -4.02 -15.57
CA ALA A 221 4.57 -2.92 -15.24
C ALA A 221 3.13 -3.39 -14.97
N VAL A 222 2.60 -4.26 -15.81
CA VAL A 222 1.25 -4.84 -15.62
C VAL A 222 1.19 -5.62 -14.30
N ARG A 223 2.16 -6.50 -14.03
CA ARG A 223 2.23 -7.27 -12.78
C ARG A 223 2.34 -6.36 -11.56
N GLY A 224 3.22 -5.36 -11.60
CA GLY A 224 3.39 -4.39 -10.52
C GLY A 224 2.11 -3.62 -10.26
N LEU A 225 1.44 -3.10 -11.29
CA LEU A 225 0.19 -2.37 -11.15
C LEU A 225 -0.95 -3.24 -10.63
N LEU A 226 -1.13 -4.45 -11.16
CA LEU A 226 -2.14 -5.40 -10.66
C LEU A 226 -1.89 -5.79 -9.20
N SER A 227 -0.64 -5.79 -8.74
CA SER A 227 -0.31 -6.09 -7.35
C SER A 227 -0.79 -5.02 -6.36
N THR A 228 -1.07 -3.79 -6.83
CA THR A 228 -1.51 -2.68 -5.96
C THR A 228 -2.90 -2.86 -5.36
N GLY A 229 -3.79 -3.61 -6.00
CA GLY A 229 -5.21 -3.70 -5.63
C GLY A 229 -6.10 -2.67 -6.32
N LEU A 230 -5.55 -1.65 -6.95
CA LEU A 230 -6.32 -0.58 -7.59
C LEU A 230 -7.19 -1.07 -8.76
N PHE A 231 -6.86 -2.23 -9.33
CA PHE A 231 -7.56 -2.83 -10.47
C PHE A 231 -8.51 -3.96 -10.08
N ASP A 232 -8.67 -4.27 -8.78
CA ASP A 232 -9.47 -5.42 -8.31
C ASP A 232 -10.93 -5.33 -8.72
N ALA A 233 -11.50 -4.13 -8.70
CA ALA A 233 -12.88 -3.92 -9.16
C ALA A 233 -13.04 -4.22 -10.65
N ALA A 234 -12.07 -3.83 -11.48
CA ALA A 234 -12.09 -4.12 -12.92
C ALA A 234 -11.87 -5.62 -13.19
N VAL A 235 -10.93 -6.25 -12.47
CA VAL A 235 -10.70 -7.70 -12.54
C VAL A 235 -11.95 -8.48 -12.12
N GLY A 236 -12.67 -8.00 -11.10
CA GLY A 236 -13.95 -8.59 -10.67
C GLY A 236 -15.09 -8.41 -11.68
N ALA A 237 -15.09 -7.32 -12.44
CA ALA A 237 -16.10 -7.03 -13.45
C ALA A 237 -15.88 -7.78 -14.78
N THR A 238 -14.63 -8.10 -15.10
CA THR A 238 -14.23 -8.83 -16.31
C THR A 238 -13.41 -10.06 -15.94
N ASP A 239 -12.10 -10.01 -16.19
CA ASP A 239 -11.11 -10.99 -15.73
C ASP A 239 -9.69 -10.36 -15.77
N VAL A 240 -8.74 -11.02 -15.14
CA VAL A 240 -7.35 -10.54 -15.05
C VAL A 240 -6.64 -10.44 -16.41
N VAL A 241 -7.01 -11.30 -17.38
CA VAL A 241 -6.39 -11.31 -18.71
C VAL A 241 -6.86 -10.10 -19.51
N GLN A 242 -8.16 -9.79 -19.44
CA GLN A 242 -8.73 -8.62 -20.11
C GLN A 242 -8.16 -7.32 -19.53
N VAL A 243 -8.15 -7.18 -18.21
CA VAL A 243 -7.55 -6.01 -17.54
C VAL A 243 -6.06 -5.89 -17.87
N GLY A 244 -5.32 -7.00 -17.94
CA GLY A 244 -3.92 -6.99 -18.35
C GLY A 244 -3.70 -6.47 -19.77
N LYS A 245 -4.57 -6.82 -20.73
CA LYS A 245 -4.54 -6.29 -22.10
C LYS A 245 -4.82 -4.79 -22.14
N GLU A 246 -5.86 -4.35 -21.45
CA GLU A 246 -6.22 -2.93 -21.35
C GLU A 246 -5.12 -2.10 -20.73
N LEU A 247 -4.48 -2.62 -19.65
CA LEU A 247 -3.31 -2.00 -19.05
C LEU A 247 -2.13 -1.91 -20.02
N THR A 248 -1.86 -2.98 -20.77
CA THR A 248 -0.79 -3.00 -21.77
C THR A 248 -0.97 -1.89 -22.80
N GLU A 249 -2.20 -1.69 -23.28
CA GLU A 249 -2.54 -0.60 -24.20
C GLU A 249 -2.43 0.77 -23.55
N ALA A 250 -2.93 0.93 -22.32
CA ALA A 250 -2.89 2.18 -21.56
C ALA A 250 -1.44 2.60 -21.18
N LEU A 251 -0.53 1.65 -21.08
CA LEU A 251 0.88 1.90 -20.77
C LEU A 251 1.71 2.38 -21.98
N HIS A 252 1.17 2.29 -23.19
CA HIS A 252 1.91 2.68 -24.42
C HIS A 252 2.54 4.09 -24.36
N PRO A 253 1.85 5.14 -23.85
CA PRO A 253 2.43 6.48 -23.74
C PRO A 253 3.63 6.59 -22.78
N TYR A 254 3.80 5.61 -21.90
CA TYR A 254 4.85 5.57 -20.88
C TYR A 254 6.01 4.65 -21.24
N GLN A 255 5.92 3.95 -22.37
CA GLN A 255 7.01 3.12 -22.90
C GLN A 255 8.11 3.99 -23.47
N ARG A 256 9.35 3.61 -23.20
CA ARG A 256 10.54 4.22 -23.78
C ARG A 256 11.08 3.37 -24.93
N GLY A 257 11.92 3.97 -25.77
CA GLY A 257 12.50 3.29 -26.92
C GLY A 257 13.39 2.09 -26.59
N ASP A 258 13.83 1.96 -25.34
CA ASP A 258 14.58 0.80 -24.81
C ASP A 258 13.69 -0.33 -24.25
N GLY A 259 12.37 -0.18 -24.34
CA GLY A 259 11.39 -1.14 -23.84
C GLY A 259 10.99 -0.95 -22.39
N THR A 260 11.68 -0.09 -21.63
CA THR A 260 11.29 0.21 -20.24
C THR A 260 10.01 1.03 -20.17
N VAL A 261 9.30 0.95 -19.03
CA VAL A 261 8.12 1.78 -18.76
C VAL A 261 8.44 2.76 -17.64
N TRP A 262 8.12 4.04 -17.87
CA TRP A 262 8.36 5.09 -16.89
C TRP A 262 7.11 5.94 -16.67
N MET A 263 6.52 5.81 -15.49
CA MET A 263 5.30 6.49 -15.10
C MET A 263 5.60 7.55 -14.02
N PRO A 264 5.52 8.85 -14.34
CA PRO A 264 5.67 9.88 -13.32
C PRO A 264 4.50 9.81 -12.33
N ASN A 265 4.81 9.72 -11.04
CA ASN A 265 3.84 9.78 -9.97
C ASN A 265 4.34 10.72 -8.88
N VAL A 266 3.41 11.40 -8.22
CA VAL A 266 3.66 12.27 -7.07
C VAL A 266 2.74 11.83 -5.95
N PHE A 267 3.29 11.66 -4.76
CA PHE A 267 2.51 11.43 -3.54
C PHE A 267 2.54 12.66 -2.65
N ARG A 268 1.44 12.86 -1.94
CA ARG A 268 1.33 13.83 -0.86
C ARG A 268 1.37 13.09 0.46
N TYR A 269 2.13 13.60 1.42
CA TYR A 269 2.02 13.15 2.81
C TYR A 269 1.58 14.28 3.73
N LEU A 270 0.84 13.93 4.76
CA LEU A 270 0.48 14.79 5.87
C LEU A 270 1.11 14.25 7.14
N ILE A 271 1.73 15.12 7.91
CA ILE A 271 2.15 14.85 9.29
C ILE A 271 1.12 15.50 10.20
N ALA A 272 0.55 14.72 11.09
CA ALA A 272 -0.34 15.19 12.14
C ALA A 272 0.20 14.77 13.51
N ARG A 273 -0.38 15.31 14.59
CA ARG A 273 -0.01 14.99 15.98
C ARG A 273 -1.22 14.49 16.75
N THR A 274 -0.98 13.50 17.60
CA THR A 274 -1.94 13.09 18.63
C THR A 274 -2.17 14.19 19.66
N GLY A 275 -3.35 14.22 20.27
CA GLY A 275 -3.74 15.19 21.27
C GLY A 275 -3.08 15.01 22.64
#